data_4a5b572769d77558a1714c4bb15057a8
#
_entry.id   4a5b572769d77558a1714c4bb15057a8
#
_cell.length_a   1.000
_cell.length_b   1.000
_cell.length_c   1.000
_cell.angle_alpha   90.00
_cell.angle_beta   90.00
_cell.angle_gamma   90.00
#
_symmetry.space_group_name_H-M   'P 1'
#
loop_
_entity.id
_entity.type
_entity.pdbx_description
1 polymer ?
#
loop_
_entity_poly.entity_id
_entity_poly.type
_entity_poly.pdbx_seq_one_letter_code
_entity_poly.pdbx_strand_id
1 'polypeptide(L)'
;MIKKLFVKCILMIFVLTTIACSGLRFSQLAPEAKDFHPQKVAVFPVEMLNSEGTKGARGVVEQIIAGSLADKKWFANIMDTESLNSQLLANEELHKAMTEYLSKLQTVNFSDPELSKKIGELTKVDAFLLVSVDGWDYTIQKDEKVAMVGMTMKLYEASTGKLMWKAGYDIKESYIVIKPTLPEVARDVIRKMIVSMPH
;
A
#
# COMPACT_ATOMS: atom_id res chain seq x y z
N MET A 1 1.87 -13.27 52.97
CA MET A 1 2.74 -13.64 51.83
C MET A 1 1.99 -13.66 50.50
N ILE A 2 0.79 -14.21 50.41
CA ILE A 2 -0.02 -14.37 49.19
C ILE A 2 -0.35 -13.03 48.49
N LYS A 3 -0.71 -11.96 49.21
CA LYS A 3 -1.01 -10.64 48.63
C LYS A 3 0.16 -10.01 47.89
N LYS A 4 1.40 -10.19 48.38
CA LYS A 4 2.60 -9.65 47.68
C LYS A 4 2.94 -10.42 46.41
N LEU A 5 2.61 -11.72 46.35
CA LEU A 5 2.80 -12.56 45.19
C LEU A 5 1.79 -12.19 44.07
N PHE A 6 0.52 -11.94 44.46
CA PHE A 6 -0.55 -11.54 43.55
C PHE A 6 -0.29 -10.17 42.89
N VAL A 7 0.19 -9.20 43.67
CA VAL A 7 0.58 -7.89 43.14
C VAL A 7 1.76 -7.98 42.16
N LYS A 8 2.75 -8.84 42.42
CA LYS A 8 3.89 -9.08 41.51
C LYS A 8 3.45 -9.76 40.22
N CYS A 9 2.51 -10.72 40.27
CA CYS A 9 1.97 -11.35 39.07
C CYS A 9 1.14 -10.37 38.24
N ILE A 10 0.31 -9.53 38.85
CA ILE A 10 -0.46 -8.49 38.13
C ILE A 10 0.48 -7.45 37.47
N LEU A 11 1.53 -7.03 38.17
CA LEU A 11 2.52 -6.11 37.64
C LEU A 11 3.30 -6.72 36.44
N MET A 12 3.60 -8.02 36.49
CA MET A 12 4.30 -8.75 35.44
C MET A 12 3.42 -8.94 34.19
N ILE A 13 2.10 -9.13 34.37
CA ILE A 13 1.13 -9.23 33.27
C ILE A 13 0.94 -7.85 32.59
N PHE A 14 1.01 -6.74 33.35
CA PHE A 14 0.85 -5.40 32.79
C PHE A 14 2.06 -4.95 31.95
N VAL A 15 3.24 -5.48 32.20
CA VAL A 15 4.48 -5.18 31.43
C VAL A 15 4.52 -5.94 30.09
N LEU A 16 3.78 -7.04 29.96
CA LEU A 16 3.76 -7.85 28.73
C LEU A 16 2.80 -7.34 27.63
N THR A 17 2.01 -6.29 27.89
CA THR A 17 1.02 -5.77 26.92
C THR A 17 1.49 -4.58 26.09
N THR A 18 2.76 -4.16 26.16
CA THR A 18 3.24 -2.95 25.46
C THR A 18 4.08 -3.23 24.21
N ILE A 19 4.06 -4.43 23.65
CA ILE A 19 4.75 -4.71 22.39
C ILE A 19 3.74 -4.80 21.25
N ALA A 20 3.02 -3.70 21.02
CA ALA A 20 2.37 -3.46 19.74
C ALA A 20 3.02 -2.22 19.12
N CYS A 21 4.24 -2.35 18.63
CA CYS A 21 4.77 -1.40 17.68
C CYS A 21 3.99 -1.60 16.37
N SER A 22 2.79 -1.01 16.30
CA SER A 22 2.07 -0.93 15.04
C SER A 22 2.84 0.01 14.14
N GLY A 23 3.41 -0.48 13.07
CA GLY A 23 4.04 0.35 12.04
C GLY A 23 3.00 1.13 11.22
N LEU A 24 1.75 1.20 11.66
CA LEU A 24 0.69 2.00 11.07
C LEU A 24 1.01 3.49 11.27
N ARG A 25 1.29 4.19 10.18
CA ARG A 25 1.50 5.63 10.17
C ARG A 25 0.16 6.38 10.13
N PHE A 26 -0.72 5.94 9.26
CA PHE A 26 -2.09 6.45 9.14
C PHE A 26 -2.98 5.46 8.38
N SER A 27 -4.28 5.52 8.64
CA SER A 27 -5.32 4.92 7.82
C SER A 27 -6.52 5.85 7.84
N GLN A 28 -6.99 6.25 6.66
CA GLN A 28 -8.09 7.19 6.50
C GLN A 28 -9.06 6.66 5.47
N LEU A 29 -10.33 6.68 5.82
CA LEU A 29 -11.45 6.29 4.99
C LEU A 29 -12.32 7.51 4.75
N ALA A 30 -12.67 7.79 3.49
CA ALA A 30 -13.64 8.86 3.19
C ALA A 30 -15.03 8.48 3.72
N PRO A 31 -15.88 9.45 4.11
CA PRO A 31 -17.23 9.15 4.55
C PRO A 31 -18.04 8.35 3.53
N GLU A 32 -17.87 8.67 2.25
CA GLU A 32 -18.54 8.02 1.12
C GLU A 32 -18.04 6.59 0.85
N ALA A 33 -16.88 6.24 1.36
CA ALA A 33 -16.29 4.91 1.13
C ALA A 33 -17.06 3.77 1.80
N LYS A 34 -18.04 4.07 2.67
CA LYS A 34 -18.93 3.05 3.26
C LYS A 34 -19.81 2.37 2.22
N ASP A 35 -20.19 3.14 1.19
CA ASP A 35 -21.06 2.67 0.09
C ASP A 35 -20.25 2.37 -1.18
N PHE A 36 -18.92 2.43 -1.09
CA PHE A 36 -18.03 2.20 -2.21
C PHE A 36 -17.54 0.76 -2.22
N HIS A 37 -18.08 -0.04 -3.15
CA HIS A 37 -17.77 -1.46 -3.34
C HIS A 37 -17.27 -1.70 -4.78
N PRO A 38 -16.01 -1.35 -5.09
CA PRO A 38 -15.47 -1.52 -6.42
C PRO A 38 -15.36 -3.01 -6.77
N GLN A 39 -15.79 -3.37 -7.97
CA GLN A 39 -15.68 -4.74 -8.48
C GLN A 39 -14.42 -4.94 -9.31
N LYS A 40 -13.90 -3.87 -9.91
CA LYS A 40 -12.76 -3.90 -10.80
C LYS A 40 -11.75 -2.82 -10.40
N VAL A 41 -10.55 -3.23 -10.08
CA VAL A 41 -9.48 -2.34 -9.61
C VAL A 41 -8.28 -2.43 -10.54
N ALA A 42 -7.75 -1.28 -10.97
CA ALA A 42 -6.44 -1.20 -11.64
C ALA A 42 -5.35 -0.84 -10.64
N VAL A 43 -4.28 -1.62 -10.64
CA VAL A 43 -3.06 -1.30 -9.89
C VAL A 43 -2.17 -0.46 -10.79
N PHE A 44 -1.94 0.79 -10.42
CA PHE A 44 -1.06 1.68 -11.16
C PHE A 44 0.41 1.33 -10.91
N PRO A 45 1.33 1.70 -11.82
CA PRO A 45 2.75 1.47 -11.63
C PRO A 45 3.24 2.00 -10.29
N VAL A 46 3.95 1.15 -9.54
CA VAL A 46 4.47 1.50 -8.21
C VAL A 46 5.51 2.60 -8.32
N GLU A 47 5.34 3.65 -7.51
CA GLU A 47 6.29 4.74 -7.40
C GLU A 47 7.34 4.42 -6.33
N MET A 48 8.62 4.52 -6.69
CA MET A 48 9.74 4.37 -5.76
C MET A 48 10.28 5.76 -5.41
N LEU A 49 10.00 6.24 -4.19
CA LEU A 49 10.38 7.60 -3.78
C LEU A 49 11.88 7.74 -3.45
N ASN A 50 12.53 6.65 -3.05
CA ASN A 50 13.97 6.61 -2.80
C ASN A 50 14.65 5.75 -3.87
N SER A 51 15.53 6.34 -4.66
CA SER A 51 16.17 5.68 -5.83
C SER A 51 17.36 4.77 -5.50
N GLU A 52 17.99 4.91 -4.33
CA GLU A 52 19.14 4.12 -3.94
C GLU A 52 18.70 2.72 -3.47
N GLY A 53 19.23 1.68 -4.13
CA GLY A 53 18.96 0.27 -3.77
C GLY A 53 17.67 -0.34 -4.33
N THR A 54 16.88 0.40 -5.11
CA THR A 54 15.53 -0.04 -5.55
C THR A 54 15.48 -0.72 -6.92
N LYS A 55 16.63 -0.96 -7.57
CA LYS A 55 16.66 -1.70 -8.86
C LYS A 55 15.99 -3.08 -8.70
N GLY A 56 14.94 -3.34 -9.46
CA GLY A 56 14.15 -4.57 -9.40
C GLY A 56 13.09 -4.62 -8.31
N ALA A 57 13.10 -3.72 -7.32
CA ALA A 57 12.12 -3.73 -6.23
C ALA A 57 10.69 -3.43 -6.73
N ARG A 58 10.55 -2.51 -7.69
CA ARG A 58 9.24 -2.13 -8.25
C ARG A 58 8.43 -3.35 -8.71
N GLY A 59 8.97 -4.15 -9.63
CA GLY A 59 8.26 -5.32 -10.15
C GLY A 59 7.94 -6.36 -9.08
N VAL A 60 8.83 -6.53 -8.09
CA VAL A 60 8.59 -7.42 -6.95
C VAL A 60 7.40 -6.91 -6.11
N VAL A 61 7.35 -5.62 -5.82
CA VAL A 61 6.23 -5.01 -5.06
C VAL A 61 4.93 -5.13 -5.84
N GLU A 62 4.93 -4.84 -7.14
CA GLU A 62 3.77 -4.97 -8.03
C GLU A 62 3.21 -6.40 -8.01
N GLN A 63 4.06 -7.41 -8.11
CA GLN A 63 3.65 -8.82 -8.01
C GLN A 63 3.06 -9.16 -6.63
N ILE A 64 3.66 -8.67 -5.53
CA ILE A 64 3.15 -8.91 -4.19
C ILE A 64 1.77 -8.27 -4.01
N ILE A 65 1.56 -7.05 -4.51
CA ILE A 65 0.27 -6.36 -4.45
C ILE A 65 -0.79 -7.16 -5.22
N ALA A 66 -0.53 -7.48 -6.49
CA ALA A 66 -1.46 -8.22 -7.33
C ALA A 66 -1.83 -9.57 -6.70
N GLY A 67 -0.86 -10.34 -6.21
CA GLY A 67 -1.09 -11.59 -5.51
C GLY A 67 -1.88 -11.42 -4.22
N SER A 68 -1.53 -10.42 -3.40
CA SER A 68 -2.23 -10.18 -2.12
C SER A 68 -3.69 -9.76 -2.31
N LEU A 69 -4.01 -9.01 -3.36
CA LEU A 69 -5.38 -8.64 -3.70
C LEU A 69 -6.15 -9.84 -4.26
N ALA A 70 -5.53 -10.64 -5.14
CA ALA A 70 -6.14 -11.84 -5.71
C ALA A 70 -6.50 -12.87 -4.64
N ASP A 71 -5.64 -13.08 -3.65
CA ASP A 71 -5.86 -13.99 -2.52
C ASP A 71 -7.12 -13.62 -1.70
N LYS A 72 -7.46 -12.34 -1.64
CA LYS A 72 -8.62 -11.85 -0.88
C LYS A 72 -9.94 -12.11 -1.57
N LYS A 73 -9.98 -12.22 -2.89
CA LYS A 73 -11.19 -12.42 -3.70
C LYS A 73 -12.27 -11.35 -3.47
N TRP A 74 -11.86 -10.14 -3.12
CA TRP A 74 -12.77 -9.01 -2.90
C TRP A 74 -13.25 -8.40 -4.20
N PHE A 75 -12.41 -8.44 -5.23
CA PHE A 75 -12.68 -7.84 -6.54
C PHE A 75 -12.96 -8.92 -7.58
N ALA A 76 -13.94 -8.66 -8.44
CA ALA A 76 -14.25 -9.55 -9.57
C ALA A 76 -13.13 -9.55 -10.62
N ASN A 77 -12.39 -8.41 -10.73
CA ASN A 77 -11.25 -8.28 -11.63
C ASN A 77 -10.18 -7.35 -11.03
N ILE A 78 -8.92 -7.75 -11.17
CA ILE A 78 -7.76 -6.94 -10.81
C ILE A 78 -6.93 -6.80 -12.09
N MET A 79 -6.84 -5.58 -12.61
CA MET A 79 -5.92 -5.21 -13.67
C MET A 79 -4.57 -4.90 -13.03
N ASP A 80 -3.63 -5.81 -13.16
CA ASP A 80 -2.26 -5.59 -12.68
C ASP A 80 -1.49 -4.57 -13.54
N THR A 81 -0.33 -4.18 -13.08
CA THR A 81 0.51 -3.18 -13.75
C THR A 81 0.94 -3.63 -15.15
N GLU A 82 1.17 -4.93 -15.37
CA GLU A 82 1.58 -5.45 -16.67
C GLU A 82 0.43 -5.34 -17.70
N SER A 83 -0.77 -5.74 -17.31
CA SER A 83 -1.99 -5.62 -18.11
C SER A 83 -2.30 -4.15 -18.43
N LEU A 84 -2.16 -3.27 -17.44
CA LEU A 84 -2.36 -1.83 -17.62
C LEU A 84 -1.33 -1.24 -18.59
N ASN A 85 -0.05 -1.57 -18.44
CA ASN A 85 1.01 -1.13 -19.36
C ASN A 85 0.76 -1.62 -20.79
N SER A 86 0.28 -2.85 -20.97
CA SER A 86 -0.08 -3.36 -22.29
C SER A 86 -1.20 -2.56 -22.94
N GLN A 87 -2.21 -2.13 -22.16
CA GLN A 87 -3.28 -1.25 -22.65
C GLN A 87 -2.77 0.16 -22.98
N LEU A 88 -1.85 0.72 -22.16
CA LEU A 88 -1.22 2.02 -22.41
C LEU A 88 -0.45 2.02 -23.74
N LEU A 89 0.26 0.94 -24.06
CA LEU A 89 0.98 0.80 -25.34
C LEU A 89 0.04 0.66 -26.53
N ALA A 90 -1.13 0.06 -26.35
CA ALA A 90 -2.10 -0.15 -27.42
C ALA A 90 -3.07 1.02 -27.63
N ASN A 91 -3.17 1.96 -26.66
CA ASN A 91 -4.15 3.05 -26.69
C ASN A 91 -3.49 4.39 -26.32
N GLU A 92 -3.25 5.22 -27.34
CA GLU A 92 -2.61 6.53 -27.20
C GLU A 92 -3.45 7.50 -26.36
N GLU A 93 -4.78 7.42 -26.46
CA GLU A 93 -5.70 8.26 -25.68
C GLU A 93 -5.60 7.95 -24.19
N LEU A 94 -5.55 6.66 -23.84
CA LEU A 94 -5.35 6.21 -22.46
C LEU A 94 -3.96 6.65 -21.94
N HIS A 95 -2.93 6.48 -22.74
CA HIS A 95 -1.57 6.88 -22.40
C HIS A 95 -1.49 8.38 -22.07
N LYS A 96 -2.08 9.23 -22.92
CA LYS A 96 -2.12 10.68 -22.71
C LYS A 96 -2.89 11.04 -21.44
N ALA A 97 -4.10 10.49 -21.27
CA ALA A 97 -4.94 10.75 -20.08
C ALA A 97 -4.23 10.34 -18.80
N MET A 98 -3.58 9.17 -18.78
CA MET A 98 -2.85 8.65 -17.63
C MET A 98 -1.63 9.51 -17.28
N THR A 99 -0.86 9.91 -18.28
CA THR A 99 0.32 10.77 -18.07
C THR A 99 -0.09 12.12 -17.48
N GLU A 100 -1.14 12.75 -18.00
CA GLU A 100 -1.66 14.01 -17.48
C GLU A 100 -2.22 13.87 -16.08
N TYR A 101 -2.99 12.82 -15.81
CA TYR A 101 -3.57 12.52 -14.49
C TYR A 101 -2.48 12.34 -13.42
N LEU A 102 -1.48 11.51 -13.69
CA LEU A 102 -0.38 11.28 -12.76
C LEU A 102 0.46 12.54 -12.54
N SER A 103 0.70 13.33 -13.59
CA SER A 103 1.40 14.61 -13.45
C SER A 103 0.65 15.57 -12.52
N LYS A 104 -0.68 15.70 -12.64
CA LYS A 104 -1.49 16.56 -11.73
C LYS A 104 -1.47 16.03 -10.29
N LEU A 105 -1.55 14.71 -10.11
CA LEU A 105 -1.44 14.09 -8.79
C LEU A 105 -0.09 14.35 -8.11
N GLN A 106 1.01 14.25 -8.85
CA GLN A 106 2.36 14.42 -8.33
C GLN A 106 2.71 15.89 -8.06
N THR A 107 2.32 16.80 -8.97
CA THR A 107 2.75 18.21 -8.87
C THR A 107 1.88 19.04 -7.95
N VAL A 108 0.56 18.84 -7.97
CA VAL A 108 -0.41 19.66 -7.23
C VAL A 108 -1.29 18.86 -6.27
N ASN A 109 -1.02 17.58 -6.11
CA ASN A 109 -1.80 16.64 -5.28
C ASN A 109 -3.32 16.70 -5.59
N PHE A 110 -3.64 16.88 -6.87
CA PHE A 110 -5.01 17.01 -7.37
C PHE A 110 -5.38 15.83 -8.26
N SER A 111 -6.43 15.11 -7.87
CA SER A 111 -7.05 14.07 -8.68
C SER A 111 -8.10 14.74 -9.58
N ASP A 112 -7.79 14.88 -10.86
CA ASP A 112 -8.67 15.48 -11.85
C ASP A 112 -9.85 14.52 -12.15
N PRO A 113 -11.11 14.92 -11.88
CA PRO A 113 -12.27 14.04 -12.06
C PRO A 113 -12.53 13.64 -13.51
N GLU A 114 -12.28 14.54 -14.46
CA GLU A 114 -12.52 14.26 -15.88
C GLU A 114 -11.51 13.25 -16.42
N LEU A 115 -10.24 13.43 -16.07
CA LEU A 115 -9.19 12.47 -16.44
C LEU A 115 -9.39 11.12 -15.74
N SER A 116 -9.76 11.14 -14.47
CA SER A 116 -10.08 9.93 -13.69
C SER A 116 -11.20 9.13 -14.36
N LYS A 117 -12.32 9.79 -14.65
CA LYS A 117 -13.47 9.19 -15.33
C LYS A 117 -13.07 8.61 -16.69
N LYS A 118 -12.36 9.38 -17.50
CA LYS A 118 -11.89 8.95 -18.81
C LYS A 118 -11.01 7.71 -18.74
N ILE A 119 -10.06 7.66 -17.79
CA ILE A 119 -9.21 6.48 -17.57
C ILE A 119 -10.08 5.28 -17.15
N GLY A 120 -11.03 5.47 -16.22
CA GLY A 120 -11.95 4.42 -15.79
C GLY A 120 -12.78 3.84 -16.95
N GLU A 121 -13.30 4.67 -17.83
CA GLU A 121 -14.06 4.25 -19.02
C GLU A 121 -13.20 3.46 -20.02
N LEU A 122 -11.98 3.94 -20.30
CA LEU A 122 -11.05 3.29 -21.24
C LEU A 122 -10.53 1.96 -20.71
N THR A 123 -10.28 1.85 -19.41
CA THR A 123 -9.78 0.63 -18.75
C THR A 123 -10.88 -0.28 -18.23
N LYS A 124 -12.12 0.22 -18.16
CA LYS A 124 -13.30 -0.47 -17.62
C LYS A 124 -13.11 -0.91 -16.17
N VAL A 125 -12.51 -0.05 -15.34
CA VAL A 125 -12.33 -0.27 -13.90
C VAL A 125 -13.12 0.74 -13.07
N ASP A 126 -13.44 0.35 -11.84
CA ASP A 126 -14.21 1.15 -10.90
C ASP A 126 -13.32 1.97 -9.97
N ALA A 127 -12.08 1.51 -9.79
CA ALA A 127 -11.12 2.14 -8.88
C ALA A 127 -9.66 2.02 -9.37
N PHE A 128 -8.83 2.93 -8.86
CA PHE A 128 -7.37 2.94 -9.07
C PHE A 128 -6.66 2.79 -7.73
N LEU A 129 -5.76 1.82 -7.64
CA LEU A 129 -4.85 1.68 -6.52
C LEU A 129 -3.49 2.25 -6.90
N LEU A 130 -3.10 3.33 -6.24
CA LEU A 130 -1.78 3.94 -6.36
C LEU A 130 -0.95 3.53 -5.14
N VAL A 131 0.28 3.13 -5.39
CA VAL A 131 1.21 2.68 -4.35
C VAL A 131 2.53 3.41 -4.51
N SER A 132 3.02 3.98 -3.42
CA SER A 132 4.37 4.53 -3.31
C SER A 132 5.16 3.82 -2.22
N VAL A 133 6.42 3.50 -2.54
CA VAL A 133 7.39 2.92 -1.60
C VAL A 133 8.33 4.02 -1.17
N ASP A 134 8.30 4.36 0.11
CA ASP A 134 9.11 5.41 0.72
C ASP A 134 10.26 4.86 1.59
N GLY A 135 10.26 3.57 1.88
CA GLY A 135 11.32 2.84 2.56
C GLY A 135 11.56 1.48 1.94
N TRP A 136 12.81 1.19 1.54
CA TRP A 136 13.22 -0.11 1.00
C TRP A 136 14.71 -0.29 1.21
N ASP A 137 15.11 -0.58 2.45
CA ASP A 137 16.52 -0.57 2.81
C ASP A 137 16.85 -1.47 4.00
N TYR A 138 18.15 -1.74 4.13
CA TYR A 138 18.76 -2.29 5.34
C TYR A 138 19.59 -1.20 5.99
N THR A 139 19.26 -0.86 7.21
CA THR A 139 19.93 0.23 7.95
C THR A 139 20.39 -0.23 9.34
N ILE A 140 21.12 0.63 10.02
CA ILE A 140 21.48 0.44 11.43
C ILE A 140 20.74 1.51 12.23
N GLN A 141 19.91 1.09 13.18
CA GLN A 141 19.22 1.98 14.11
C GLN A 141 19.50 1.56 15.54
N LYS A 142 20.01 2.46 16.36
CA LYS A 142 20.37 2.19 17.77
C LYS A 142 21.25 0.95 17.92
N ASP A 143 22.27 0.83 17.07
CA ASP A 143 23.22 -0.29 16.99
C ASP A 143 22.62 -1.65 16.57
N GLU A 144 21.35 -1.68 16.17
CA GLU A 144 20.70 -2.87 15.62
C GLU A 144 20.65 -2.82 14.09
N LYS A 145 20.89 -3.96 13.46
CA LYS A 145 20.65 -4.14 12.02
C LYS A 145 19.15 -4.28 11.78
N VAL A 146 18.60 -3.48 10.88
CA VAL A 146 17.16 -3.40 10.63
C VAL A 146 16.87 -3.53 9.13
N ALA A 147 15.95 -4.42 8.77
CA ALA A 147 15.28 -4.41 7.48
C ALA A 147 14.07 -3.48 7.57
N MET A 148 13.98 -2.50 6.67
CA MET A 148 12.92 -1.49 6.68
C MET A 148 12.19 -1.45 5.34
N VAL A 149 10.86 -1.55 5.41
CA VAL A 149 9.97 -1.31 4.27
C VAL A 149 8.86 -0.38 4.71
N GLY A 150 8.72 0.75 4.00
CA GLY A 150 7.66 1.73 4.18
C GLY A 150 6.88 1.93 2.90
N MET A 151 5.55 1.98 2.99
CA MET A 151 4.66 2.16 1.84
C MET A 151 3.48 3.05 2.19
N THR A 152 2.97 3.71 1.15
CA THR A 152 1.68 4.41 1.16
C THR A 152 0.82 3.85 0.04
N MET A 153 -0.45 3.58 0.33
CA MET A 153 -1.46 3.19 -0.65
C MET A 153 -2.61 4.17 -0.66
N LYS A 154 -3.16 4.44 -1.84
CA LYS A 154 -4.30 5.33 -2.06
C LYS A 154 -5.26 4.67 -3.05
N LEU A 155 -6.53 4.55 -2.68
CA LEU A 155 -7.60 4.04 -3.53
C LEU A 155 -8.50 5.18 -3.96
N TYR A 156 -8.59 5.40 -5.27
CA TYR A 156 -9.44 6.42 -5.87
C TYR A 156 -10.62 5.77 -6.60
N GLU A 157 -11.79 6.38 -6.49
CA GLU A 157 -12.94 6.04 -7.33
C GLU A 157 -12.72 6.58 -8.76
N ALA A 158 -12.84 5.72 -9.76
CA ALA A 158 -12.56 6.08 -11.13
C ALA A 158 -13.55 7.12 -11.68
N SER A 159 -14.84 7.00 -11.34
CA SER A 159 -15.91 7.85 -11.88
C SER A 159 -15.86 9.31 -11.42
N THR A 160 -15.31 9.57 -10.23
CA THR A 160 -15.30 10.91 -9.61
C THR A 160 -13.92 11.45 -9.31
N GLY A 161 -12.88 10.60 -9.37
CA GLY A 161 -11.53 10.94 -8.93
C GLY A 161 -11.39 11.12 -7.41
N LYS A 162 -12.42 10.82 -6.62
CA LYS A 162 -12.36 10.97 -5.16
C LYS A 162 -11.44 9.94 -4.52
N LEU A 163 -10.65 10.41 -3.57
CA LEU A 163 -9.84 9.54 -2.70
C LEU A 163 -10.76 8.86 -1.69
N MET A 164 -11.01 7.56 -1.86
CA MET A 164 -11.88 6.77 -1.00
C MET A 164 -11.14 6.24 0.23
N TRP A 165 -9.89 5.88 0.06
CA TRP A 165 -9.08 5.34 1.14
C TRP A 165 -7.61 5.65 0.94
N LYS A 166 -6.90 5.86 2.04
CA LYS A 166 -5.44 5.90 2.08
C LYS A 166 -4.91 5.28 3.36
N ALA A 167 -3.80 4.57 3.25
CA ALA A 167 -3.05 4.07 4.39
C ALA A 167 -1.56 4.21 4.17
N GLY A 168 -0.81 4.40 5.26
CA GLY A 168 0.64 4.36 5.29
C GLY A 168 1.10 3.42 6.39
N TYR A 169 2.04 2.56 6.07
CA TYR A 169 2.57 1.57 6.99
C TYR A 169 4.07 1.39 6.79
N ASP A 170 4.82 1.22 7.88
CA ASP A 170 6.22 0.78 7.84
C ASP A 170 6.46 -0.37 8.81
N ILE A 171 7.28 -1.30 8.37
CA ILE A 171 7.84 -2.34 9.22
C ILE A 171 9.33 -2.14 9.29
N LYS A 172 9.84 -2.21 10.53
CA LYS A 172 11.25 -2.25 10.87
C LYS A 172 11.50 -3.54 11.62
N GLU A 173 12.21 -4.44 10.99
CA GLU A 173 12.51 -5.77 11.54
C GLU A 173 13.99 -5.87 11.89
N SER A 174 14.28 -5.90 13.20
CA SER A 174 15.65 -6.08 13.69
C SER A 174 16.11 -7.52 13.50
N TYR A 175 17.37 -7.71 13.13
CA TYR A 175 17.96 -9.04 12.95
C TYR A 175 19.40 -9.10 13.44
N ILE A 176 19.80 -10.30 13.93
CA ILE A 176 21.17 -10.55 14.40
C ILE A 176 21.90 -11.48 13.43
N VAL A 177 21.32 -12.64 13.14
CA VAL A 177 21.94 -13.71 12.32
C VAL A 177 21.19 -13.88 11.01
N ILE A 178 19.86 -14.07 11.05
CA ILE A 178 19.03 -14.30 9.87
C ILE A 178 18.50 -12.94 9.40
N LYS A 179 18.93 -12.54 8.22
CA LYS A 179 18.51 -11.30 7.58
C LYS A 179 17.19 -11.53 6.84
N PRO A 180 16.07 -10.88 7.26
CA PRO A 180 14.82 -10.99 6.52
C PRO A 180 14.96 -10.36 5.13
N THR A 181 14.28 -10.89 4.14
CA THR A 181 14.29 -10.29 2.81
C THR A 181 13.30 -9.13 2.75
N LEU A 182 13.65 -8.05 2.04
CA LEU A 182 12.75 -6.91 1.89
C LEU A 182 11.41 -7.29 1.22
N PRO A 183 11.35 -8.24 0.24
CA PRO A 183 10.08 -8.76 -0.27
C PRO A 183 9.18 -9.43 0.79
N GLU A 184 9.75 -10.15 1.75
CA GLU A 184 8.97 -10.73 2.87
C GLU A 184 8.40 -9.65 3.76
N VAL A 185 9.22 -8.66 4.15
CA VAL A 185 8.78 -7.50 4.94
C VAL A 185 7.70 -6.71 4.18
N ALA A 186 7.88 -6.51 2.86
CA ALA A 186 6.89 -5.83 2.00
C ALA A 186 5.54 -6.55 1.98
N ARG A 187 5.56 -7.90 1.90
CA ARG A 187 4.33 -8.69 1.94
C ARG A 187 3.56 -8.48 3.24
N ASP A 188 4.26 -8.37 4.35
CA ASP A 188 3.63 -8.11 5.64
C ASP A 188 3.09 -6.68 5.76
N VAL A 189 3.81 -5.68 5.22
CA VAL A 189 3.30 -4.30 5.10
C VAL A 189 2.00 -4.28 4.31
N ILE A 190 1.99 -4.87 3.10
CA ILE A 190 0.84 -4.90 2.21
C ILE A 190 -0.35 -5.59 2.88
N ARG A 191 -0.14 -6.77 3.48
CA ARG A 191 -1.20 -7.53 4.17
C ARG A 191 -1.86 -6.72 5.29
N LYS A 192 -1.07 -5.96 6.07
CA LYS A 192 -1.58 -5.13 7.15
C LYS A 192 -2.36 -3.91 6.63
N MET A 193 -1.91 -3.32 5.52
CA MET A 193 -2.57 -2.15 4.93
C MET A 193 -3.93 -2.52 4.32
N ILE A 194 -4.00 -3.55 3.50
CA ILE A 194 -5.21 -3.89 2.75
C ILE A 194 -6.39 -4.30 3.63
N VAL A 195 -6.17 -4.69 4.90
CA VAL A 195 -7.27 -5.05 5.83
C VAL A 195 -8.31 -3.94 6.00
N SER A 196 -7.89 -2.67 5.88
CA SER A 196 -8.78 -1.51 6.02
C SER A 196 -9.23 -0.90 4.69
N MET A 197 -8.90 -1.55 3.57
CA MET A 197 -9.28 -1.07 2.23
C MET A 197 -10.75 -1.40 1.93
N PRO A 198 -11.54 -0.46 1.37
CA PRO A 198 -12.92 -0.70 0.93
C PRO A 198 -12.97 -1.78 -0.18
N HIS A 199 -13.97 -2.66 -0.10
CA HIS A 199 -14.19 -3.75 -1.04
C HIS A 199 -15.65 -4.21 -1.05
#